data_10458202db6bec5b3fb4a8e98db69e85
#
_entry.id   10458202db6bec5b3fb4a8e98db69e85
#
_cell.length_a   1.000
_cell.length_b   1.000
_cell.length_c   1.000
_cell.angle_alpha   90.00
_cell.angle_beta   90.00
_cell.angle_gamma   90.00
#
_symmetry.space_group_name_H-M   'P 1'
#
loop_
_entity.id
_entity.type
_entity.pdbx_description
1 polymer ?
#
loop_
_entity_poly.entity_id
_entity_poly.type
_entity_poly.pdbx_seq_one_letter_code
_entity_poly.pdbx_strand_id
1 'polypeptide(L)'
;QARLLLVHTAFERMAEVAAQHDFVPVDGILLDLGLSSFQLETPDRGFAFSHDGPLDMRFDPTSGESASELLSWMDETAIADIIYRYGEERMSRRIARSIVEQRPIATTSQLAALVERAVGGRKGQRIHPATRTFQALRIAVNDELGQLERVLVQALALLKPGGRLAVISFHSLEDRIVKVWMREESRDYVPDPTSIYGGHDRTPGLALLSKGPLVASPEEAARNPRSRSAKLRIAEKK
;
A
#
# COMPACT_ATOMS: atom_id res chain seq x y z
N GLN A 1 -16.72 14.05 28.14
CA GLN A 1 -15.78 13.04 27.67
C GLN A 1 -15.45 13.31 26.20
N ALA A 2 -14.16 13.37 25.82
CA ALA A 2 -13.75 13.49 24.42
C ALA A 2 -14.24 12.23 23.68
N ARG A 3 -14.96 12.43 22.57
CA ARG A 3 -15.44 11.32 21.70
C ARG A 3 -14.47 10.96 20.59
N LEU A 4 -13.36 11.68 20.49
CA LEU A 4 -12.33 11.51 19.47
C LEU A 4 -10.96 11.56 20.14
N LEU A 5 -10.12 10.59 19.80
CA LEU A 5 -8.72 10.54 20.14
C LEU A 5 -7.90 10.53 18.85
N LEU A 6 -6.98 11.48 18.68
CA LEU A 6 -6.05 11.53 17.57
C LEU A 6 -4.67 11.08 18.04
N VAL A 7 -4.12 10.05 17.38
CA VAL A 7 -2.79 9.50 17.68
C VAL A 7 -1.95 9.55 16.43
N HIS A 8 -0.81 10.24 16.48
CA HIS A 8 0.14 10.28 15.35
C HIS A 8 1.13 9.12 15.48
N THR A 9 0.87 8.04 14.73
CA THR A 9 1.73 6.85 14.70
C THR A 9 1.49 6.04 13.42
N ALA A 10 2.37 5.06 13.15
CA ALA A 10 2.15 4.10 12.07
C ALA A 10 0.95 3.19 12.41
N PHE A 11 0.11 2.91 11.42
CA PHE A 11 -1.11 2.10 11.63
C PHE A 11 -0.84 0.66 12.07
N GLU A 12 0.35 0.12 11.82
CA GLU A 12 0.78 -1.18 12.32
C GLU A 12 0.88 -1.25 13.87
N ARG A 13 0.87 -0.10 14.55
CA ARG A 13 0.81 -0.02 16.01
C ARG A 13 -0.63 0.06 16.56
N MET A 14 -1.62 -0.25 15.73
CA MET A 14 -3.04 -0.11 16.09
C MET A 14 -3.41 -0.89 17.36
N ALA A 15 -2.91 -2.12 17.52
CA ALA A 15 -3.21 -2.92 18.70
C ALA A 15 -2.63 -2.32 19.98
N GLU A 16 -1.42 -1.78 19.92
CA GLU A 16 -0.78 -1.08 21.03
C GLU A 16 -1.58 0.16 21.43
N VAL A 17 -1.94 0.99 20.44
CA VAL A 17 -2.73 2.20 20.69
C VAL A 17 -4.11 1.88 21.25
N ALA A 18 -4.79 0.87 20.70
CA ALA A 18 -6.10 0.45 21.20
C ALA A 18 -6.04 -0.04 22.66
N ALA A 19 -5.01 -0.79 23.00
CA ALA A 19 -4.81 -1.27 24.38
C ALA A 19 -4.48 -0.13 25.36
N GLN A 20 -3.63 0.84 24.96
CA GLN A 20 -3.26 1.98 25.79
C GLN A 20 -4.45 2.88 26.14
N HIS A 21 -5.51 2.87 25.32
CA HIS A 21 -6.68 3.74 25.49
C HIS A 21 -7.98 2.99 25.81
N ASP A 22 -7.87 1.72 26.21
CA ASP A 22 -9.02 0.87 26.57
C ASP A 22 -10.06 0.74 25.45
N PHE A 23 -9.63 0.72 24.19
CA PHE A 23 -10.47 0.55 23.00
C PHE A 23 -10.57 -0.91 22.54
N VAL A 24 -10.47 -1.87 23.43
CA VAL A 24 -10.53 -3.29 23.10
C VAL A 24 -11.67 -3.97 23.90
N PRO A 25 -12.56 -4.72 23.22
CA PRO A 25 -12.69 -4.91 21.77
C PRO A 25 -13.37 -3.72 21.07
N VAL A 26 -13.16 -3.58 19.74
CA VAL A 26 -13.76 -2.50 18.93
C VAL A 26 -14.94 -2.97 18.11
N ASP A 27 -15.89 -2.07 17.81
CA ASP A 27 -17.07 -2.34 16.98
C ASP A 27 -16.74 -2.37 15.49
N GLY A 28 -15.74 -1.60 15.06
CA GLY A 28 -15.35 -1.49 13.68
C GLY A 28 -13.97 -0.90 13.50
N ILE A 29 -13.33 -1.27 12.39
CA ILE A 29 -12.02 -0.77 11.96
C ILE A 29 -12.15 -0.35 10.51
N LEU A 30 -11.71 0.87 10.19
CA LEU A 30 -11.55 1.36 8.83
C LEU A 30 -10.06 1.62 8.56
N LEU A 31 -9.53 0.96 7.54
CA LEU A 31 -8.21 1.24 7.00
C LEU A 31 -8.38 1.97 5.66
N ASP A 32 -7.95 3.23 5.61
CA ASP A 32 -7.88 4.04 4.38
C ASP A 32 -6.41 4.13 3.96
N LEU A 33 -6.00 3.26 3.02
CA LEU A 33 -4.61 3.04 2.68
C LEU A 33 -4.06 4.13 1.75
N GLY A 34 -2.74 4.23 1.70
CA GLY A 34 -2.02 5.09 0.76
C GLY A 34 -1.79 6.51 1.26
N LEU A 35 -1.80 7.47 0.34
CA LEU A 35 -1.40 8.86 0.56
C LEU A 35 -2.58 9.80 0.75
N SER A 36 -2.44 10.73 1.67
CA SER A 36 -3.33 11.89 1.73
C SER A 36 -3.06 12.86 0.57
N SER A 37 -4.08 13.64 0.20
CA SER A 37 -3.93 14.72 -0.79
C SER A 37 -2.85 15.72 -0.41
N PHE A 38 -2.75 16.04 0.88
CA PHE A 38 -1.75 16.95 1.41
C PHE A 38 -0.32 16.43 1.17
N GLN A 39 -0.06 15.15 1.46
CA GLN A 39 1.26 14.54 1.24
C GLN A 39 1.64 14.54 -0.25
N LEU A 40 0.67 14.26 -1.12
CA LEU A 40 0.90 14.21 -2.56
C LEU A 40 1.14 15.60 -3.18
N GLU A 41 0.51 16.64 -2.65
CA GLU A 41 0.57 18.02 -3.15
C GLU A 41 1.72 18.83 -2.55
N THR A 42 2.40 18.33 -1.52
CA THR A 42 3.55 18.99 -0.89
C THR A 42 4.85 18.54 -1.58
N PRO A 43 5.52 19.42 -2.35
CA PRO A 43 6.71 19.06 -3.13
C PRO A 43 7.85 18.49 -2.26
N ASP A 44 8.07 19.09 -1.09
CA ASP A 44 9.14 18.71 -0.16
C ASP A 44 9.02 17.27 0.39
N ARG A 45 7.85 16.63 0.19
CA ARG A 45 7.62 15.24 0.61
C ARG A 45 8.06 14.22 -0.45
N GLY A 46 8.31 14.62 -1.68
CA GLY A 46 8.86 13.77 -2.74
C GLY A 46 7.95 12.68 -3.29
N PHE A 47 6.64 12.67 -2.99
CA PHE A 47 5.71 11.64 -3.45
C PHE A 47 5.23 11.80 -4.89
N ALA A 48 5.34 13.01 -5.44
CA ALA A 48 4.91 13.32 -6.80
C ALA A 48 6.05 13.98 -7.59
N PHE A 49 5.96 13.87 -8.91
CA PHE A 49 6.89 14.51 -9.85
C PHE A 49 6.22 15.59 -10.69
N SER A 50 5.00 16.00 -10.34
CA SER A 50 4.31 17.16 -10.95
C SER A 50 4.97 18.48 -10.58
N HIS A 51 5.62 18.54 -9.44
CA HIS A 51 6.46 19.61 -8.95
C HIS A 51 7.78 19.03 -8.51
N ASP A 52 8.88 19.72 -8.77
CA ASP A 52 10.19 19.26 -8.33
C ASP A 52 10.37 19.45 -6.83
N GLY A 53 11.00 18.47 -6.19
CA GLY A 53 11.30 18.48 -4.78
C GLY A 53 12.31 17.39 -4.44
N PRO A 54 12.77 17.30 -3.18
CA PRO A 54 13.68 16.26 -2.74
C PRO A 54 13.04 14.88 -2.94
N LEU A 55 13.82 13.88 -3.30
CA LEU A 55 13.37 12.51 -3.48
C LEU A 55 13.32 11.80 -2.11
N ASP A 56 12.36 12.21 -1.25
CA ASP A 56 12.24 11.69 0.12
C ASP A 56 11.33 10.45 0.18
N MET A 57 10.02 10.60 -0.04
CA MET A 57 8.98 9.58 -0.01
C MET A 57 8.68 8.93 1.36
N ARG A 58 9.27 9.36 2.46
CA ARG A 58 8.95 8.82 3.80
C ARG A 58 7.60 9.33 4.30
N PHE A 59 6.79 8.50 4.90
CA PHE A 59 5.58 8.94 5.61
C PHE A 59 5.95 9.70 6.89
N ASP A 60 6.97 9.26 7.60
CA ASP A 60 7.59 9.95 8.72
C ASP A 60 8.98 10.44 8.33
N PRO A 61 9.19 11.75 8.06
CA PRO A 61 10.49 12.27 7.65
C PRO A 61 11.54 12.26 8.77
N THR A 62 11.14 11.95 10.01
CA THR A 62 12.05 11.91 11.16
C THR A 62 12.71 10.54 11.34
N SER A 63 12.28 9.52 10.60
CA SER A 63 12.80 8.15 10.73
C SER A 63 12.99 7.46 9.37
N GLY A 64 13.87 6.47 9.35
CA GLY A 64 14.14 5.67 8.16
C GLY A 64 14.95 6.41 7.09
N GLU A 65 15.19 5.73 5.98
CA GLU A 65 15.93 6.25 4.83
C GLU A 65 14.97 6.82 3.77
N SER A 66 15.34 7.96 3.19
CA SER A 66 14.64 8.53 2.04
C SER A 66 14.82 7.67 0.77
N ALA A 67 13.97 7.87 -0.23
CA ALA A 67 14.14 7.18 -1.51
C ALA A 67 15.48 7.52 -2.19
N SER A 68 15.98 8.75 -2.04
CA SER A 68 17.30 9.15 -2.54
C SER A 68 18.44 8.38 -1.85
N GLU A 69 18.38 8.26 -0.52
CA GLU A 69 19.36 7.48 0.25
C GLU A 69 19.30 6.00 -0.12
N LEU A 70 18.10 5.41 -0.16
CA LEU A 70 17.89 4.02 -0.56
C LEU A 70 18.52 3.74 -1.94
N LEU A 71 18.25 4.60 -2.93
CA LEU A 71 18.81 4.46 -4.27
C LEU A 71 20.33 4.71 -4.31
N SER A 72 20.93 5.38 -3.35
CA SER A 72 22.35 5.69 -3.36
C SER A 72 23.25 4.47 -3.15
N TRP A 73 22.83 3.53 -2.32
CA TRP A 73 23.64 2.36 -1.94
C TRP A 73 23.14 1.02 -2.49
N MET A 74 21.84 0.92 -2.82
CA MET A 74 21.24 -0.34 -3.25
C MET A 74 21.78 -0.82 -4.61
N ASP A 75 22.03 -2.11 -4.78
CA ASP A 75 22.51 -2.66 -6.05
C ASP A 75 21.44 -2.67 -7.15
N GLU A 76 21.86 -2.84 -8.42
CA GLU A 76 21.00 -2.83 -9.61
C GLU A 76 19.88 -3.89 -9.50
N THR A 77 20.21 -5.08 -9.00
CA THR A 77 19.27 -6.21 -8.92
C THR A 77 18.18 -5.92 -7.91
N ALA A 78 18.56 -5.42 -6.72
CA ALA A 78 17.62 -5.06 -5.67
C ALA A 78 16.67 -3.93 -6.10
N ILE A 79 17.20 -2.88 -6.78
CA ILE A 79 16.36 -1.81 -7.35
C ILE A 79 15.40 -2.37 -8.40
N ALA A 80 15.89 -3.24 -9.30
CA ALA A 80 15.07 -3.86 -10.34
C ALA A 80 13.93 -4.71 -9.73
N ASP A 81 14.22 -5.45 -8.67
CA ASP A 81 13.24 -6.27 -7.95
C ASP A 81 12.15 -5.42 -7.28
N ILE A 82 12.52 -4.32 -6.62
CA ILE A 82 11.58 -3.36 -6.05
C ILE A 82 10.65 -2.83 -7.14
N ILE A 83 11.21 -2.32 -8.25
CA ILE A 83 10.44 -1.72 -9.35
C ILE A 83 9.53 -2.78 -10.02
N TYR A 84 10.00 -4.01 -10.14
CA TYR A 84 9.21 -5.11 -10.70
C TYR A 84 8.07 -5.54 -9.77
N ARG A 85 8.37 -5.82 -8.51
CA ARG A 85 7.41 -6.37 -7.54
C ARG A 85 6.38 -5.34 -7.11
N TYR A 86 6.80 -4.12 -6.80
CA TYR A 86 5.94 -3.08 -6.24
C TYR A 86 5.39 -2.10 -7.28
N GLY A 87 6.06 -1.97 -8.43
CA GLY A 87 5.59 -1.15 -9.54
C GLY A 87 4.88 -1.95 -10.64
N GLU A 88 4.97 -3.28 -10.63
CA GLU A 88 4.52 -4.14 -11.74
C GLU A 88 5.09 -3.65 -13.09
N GLU A 89 6.35 -3.11 -13.08
CA GLU A 89 7.00 -2.50 -14.24
C GLU A 89 7.92 -3.51 -14.94
N ARG A 90 7.60 -3.84 -16.19
CA ARG A 90 8.33 -4.85 -16.97
C ARG A 90 9.73 -4.41 -17.38
N MET A 91 9.97 -3.10 -17.48
CA MET A 91 11.28 -2.54 -17.85
C MET A 91 12.17 -2.27 -16.63
N SER A 92 11.86 -2.87 -15.48
CA SER A 92 12.50 -2.62 -14.18
C SER A 92 14.04 -2.72 -14.24
N ARG A 93 14.60 -3.73 -14.91
CA ARG A 93 16.06 -3.89 -15.05
C ARG A 93 16.71 -2.74 -15.81
N ARG A 94 16.06 -2.25 -16.87
CA ARG A 94 16.57 -1.13 -17.65
C ARG A 94 16.52 0.18 -16.85
N ILE A 95 15.45 0.37 -16.08
CA ILE A 95 15.30 1.52 -15.18
C ILE A 95 16.36 1.46 -14.08
N ALA A 96 16.51 0.30 -13.42
CA ALA A 96 17.50 0.11 -12.36
C ALA A 96 18.93 0.40 -12.81
N ARG A 97 19.33 -0.13 -13.99
CA ARG A 97 20.64 0.18 -14.60
C ARG A 97 20.82 1.68 -14.79
N SER A 98 19.82 2.37 -15.37
CA SER A 98 19.91 3.82 -15.56
C SER A 98 19.99 4.59 -14.25
N ILE A 99 19.34 4.11 -13.17
CA ILE A 99 19.45 4.68 -11.82
C ILE A 99 20.89 4.54 -11.32
N VAL A 100 21.48 3.34 -11.38
CA VAL A 100 22.85 3.09 -10.89
C VAL A 100 23.89 3.91 -11.66
N GLU A 101 23.74 4.02 -12.98
CA GLU A 101 24.66 4.78 -13.83
C GLU A 101 24.60 6.30 -13.61
N GLN A 102 23.48 6.84 -13.12
CA GLN A 102 23.27 8.29 -12.99
C GLN A 102 23.18 8.80 -11.54
N ARG A 103 23.58 7.98 -10.57
CA ARG A 103 23.70 8.40 -9.16
C ARG A 103 24.65 9.59 -8.98
N PRO A 104 24.36 10.49 -8.01
CA PRO A 104 23.22 10.50 -7.11
C PRO A 104 21.96 11.06 -7.74
N ILE A 105 20.78 10.58 -7.30
CA ILE A 105 19.49 11.07 -7.72
C ILE A 105 18.84 11.76 -6.52
N ALA A 106 18.80 13.08 -6.56
CA ALA A 106 18.40 13.90 -5.41
C ALA A 106 16.96 14.39 -5.50
N THR A 107 16.37 14.52 -6.72
CA THR A 107 15.07 15.14 -6.89
C THR A 107 14.08 14.28 -7.65
N THR A 108 12.80 14.57 -7.46
CA THR A 108 11.70 13.88 -8.12
C THR A 108 11.72 14.05 -9.63
N SER A 109 12.07 15.24 -10.13
CA SER A 109 12.18 15.51 -11.56
C SER A 109 13.33 14.75 -12.21
N GLN A 110 14.47 14.64 -11.53
CA GLN A 110 15.61 13.84 -12.00
C GLN A 110 15.21 12.37 -12.20
N LEU A 111 14.58 11.77 -11.18
CA LEU A 111 14.10 10.39 -11.27
C LEU A 111 13.06 10.20 -12.39
N ALA A 112 12.08 11.10 -12.48
CA ALA A 112 11.03 11.01 -13.49
C ALA A 112 11.58 11.09 -14.91
N ALA A 113 12.49 12.03 -15.18
CA ALA A 113 13.15 12.20 -16.48
C ALA A 113 14.05 11.00 -16.83
N LEU A 114 14.76 10.45 -15.83
CA LEU A 114 15.57 9.25 -16.00
C LEU A 114 14.70 8.06 -16.40
N VAL A 115 13.61 7.80 -15.67
CA VAL A 115 12.71 6.69 -15.97
C VAL A 115 12.11 6.85 -17.38
N GLU A 116 11.62 8.06 -17.72
CA GLU A 116 11.06 8.33 -19.05
C GLU A 116 12.05 8.01 -20.17
N ARG A 117 13.31 8.45 -20.06
CA ARG A 117 14.39 8.11 -21.01
C ARG A 117 14.65 6.60 -21.05
N ALA A 118 14.75 5.96 -19.88
CA ALA A 118 15.03 4.54 -19.78
C ALA A 118 13.98 3.67 -20.47
N VAL A 119 12.70 4.05 -20.45
CA VAL A 119 11.63 3.28 -21.14
C VAL A 119 11.40 3.70 -22.59
N GLY A 120 12.11 4.70 -23.09
CA GLY A 120 12.01 5.17 -24.49
C GLY A 120 10.89 6.18 -24.72
N GLY A 121 10.58 7.01 -23.72
CA GLY A 121 9.59 8.09 -23.78
C GLY A 121 8.15 7.66 -23.50
N ARG A 122 7.22 8.59 -23.53
CA ARG A 122 5.80 8.36 -23.18
C ARG A 122 5.01 7.53 -24.20
N LYS A 123 5.42 7.50 -25.45
CA LYS A 123 4.79 6.70 -26.55
C LYS A 123 3.25 6.71 -26.54
N GLY A 124 2.61 7.85 -26.25
CA GLY A 124 1.15 7.96 -26.20
C GLY A 124 0.49 7.32 -24.95
N GLN A 125 1.24 6.92 -23.96
CA GLN A 125 0.70 6.33 -22.73
C GLN A 125 -0.11 7.36 -21.94
N ARG A 126 -1.30 6.93 -21.47
CA ARG A 126 -2.20 7.76 -20.65
C ARG A 126 -1.61 8.08 -19.27
N ILE A 127 -0.80 7.18 -18.73
CA ILE A 127 -0.15 7.31 -17.43
C ILE A 127 1.35 7.57 -17.66
N HIS A 128 1.92 8.49 -16.90
CA HIS A 128 3.34 8.81 -17.01
C HIS A 128 4.19 7.57 -16.66
N PRO A 129 5.25 7.24 -17.42
CA PRO A 129 6.08 6.06 -17.19
C PRO A 129 6.65 5.97 -15.77
N ALA A 130 7.03 7.10 -15.17
CA ALA A 130 7.58 7.14 -13.82
C ALA A 130 6.58 6.76 -12.72
N THR A 131 5.27 6.80 -12.95
CA THR A 131 4.25 6.55 -11.91
C THR A 131 4.46 5.20 -11.20
N ARG A 132 4.78 4.15 -11.96
CA ARG A 132 5.03 2.81 -11.38
C ARG A 132 6.31 2.74 -10.56
N THR A 133 7.36 3.42 -11.01
CA THR A 133 8.63 3.50 -10.28
C THR A 133 8.45 4.29 -8.97
N PHE A 134 7.73 5.41 -9.00
CA PHE A 134 7.41 6.18 -7.80
C PHE A 134 6.58 5.37 -6.80
N GLN A 135 5.56 4.67 -7.26
CA GLN A 135 4.79 3.74 -6.43
C GLN A 135 5.68 2.67 -5.80
N ALA A 136 6.58 2.06 -6.58
CA ALA A 136 7.46 1.00 -6.11
C ALA A 136 8.41 1.48 -5.01
N LEU A 137 9.03 2.64 -5.20
CA LEU A 137 9.94 3.23 -4.22
C LEU A 137 9.19 3.65 -2.95
N ARG A 138 8.02 4.26 -3.07
CA ARG A 138 7.18 4.62 -1.93
C ARG A 138 6.85 3.41 -1.06
N ILE A 139 6.40 2.33 -1.70
CA ILE A 139 6.10 1.07 -1.01
C ILE A 139 7.33 0.52 -0.30
N ALA A 140 8.50 0.56 -0.95
CA ALA A 140 9.74 0.05 -0.36
C ALA A 140 10.23 0.91 0.81
N VAL A 141 10.24 2.24 0.66
CA VAL A 141 10.68 3.20 1.69
C VAL A 141 9.85 3.07 2.95
N ASN A 142 8.54 2.85 2.82
CA ASN A 142 7.59 2.84 3.94
C ASN A 142 7.18 1.43 4.39
N ASP A 143 7.68 0.36 3.80
CA ASP A 143 7.21 -1.03 4.06
C ASP A 143 5.67 -1.16 4.05
N GLU A 144 5.00 -0.49 3.10
CA GLU A 144 3.54 -0.35 3.09
C GLU A 144 2.83 -1.70 3.08
N LEU A 145 3.30 -2.66 2.28
CA LEU A 145 2.67 -3.97 2.16
C LEU A 145 2.91 -4.84 3.39
N GLY A 146 4.13 -4.81 3.96
CA GLY A 146 4.44 -5.53 5.19
C GLY A 146 3.63 -4.98 6.38
N GLN A 147 3.52 -3.66 6.51
CA GLN A 147 2.66 -3.04 7.52
C GLN A 147 1.19 -3.45 7.34
N LEU A 148 0.69 -3.50 6.09
CA LEU A 148 -0.68 -3.93 5.79
C LEU A 148 -0.92 -5.38 6.24
N GLU A 149 -0.01 -6.29 5.94
CA GLU A 149 -0.13 -7.69 6.37
C GLU A 149 -0.18 -7.81 7.90
N ARG A 150 0.67 -7.07 8.62
CA ARG A 150 0.69 -7.09 10.09
C ARG A 150 -0.58 -6.49 10.71
N VAL A 151 -1.11 -5.40 10.17
CA VAL A 151 -2.29 -4.75 10.73
C VAL A 151 -3.58 -5.53 10.48
N LEU A 152 -3.69 -6.28 9.39
CA LEU A 152 -4.85 -7.13 9.12
C LEU A 152 -5.03 -8.21 10.21
N VAL A 153 -3.93 -8.82 10.66
CA VAL A 153 -3.95 -9.78 11.76
C VAL A 153 -4.38 -9.11 13.08
N GLN A 154 -3.86 -7.91 13.37
CA GLN A 154 -4.27 -7.13 14.54
C GLN A 154 -5.75 -6.74 14.48
N ALA A 155 -6.24 -6.33 13.30
CA ALA A 155 -7.64 -5.94 13.12
C ALA A 155 -8.60 -7.07 13.48
N LEU A 156 -8.30 -8.31 13.07
CA LEU A 156 -9.11 -9.47 13.43
C LEU A 156 -9.11 -9.71 14.96
N ALA A 157 -7.97 -9.57 15.60
CA ALA A 157 -7.87 -9.76 17.06
C ALA A 157 -8.67 -8.70 17.85
N LEU A 158 -8.60 -7.44 17.42
CA LEU A 158 -9.21 -6.30 18.11
C LEU A 158 -10.74 -6.23 17.97
N LEU A 159 -11.31 -6.70 16.87
CA LEU A 159 -12.74 -6.66 16.63
C LEU A 159 -13.48 -7.57 17.62
N LYS A 160 -14.64 -7.12 18.11
CA LYS A 160 -15.60 -7.99 18.78
C LYS A 160 -16.33 -8.91 17.79
N PRO A 161 -16.93 -10.03 18.20
CA PRO A 161 -17.86 -10.78 17.35
C PRO A 161 -18.96 -9.86 16.78
N GLY A 162 -19.24 -9.93 15.47
CA GLY A 162 -20.12 -9.03 14.75
C GLY A 162 -19.51 -7.66 14.42
N GLY A 163 -18.29 -7.38 14.85
CA GLY A 163 -17.54 -6.17 14.48
C GLY A 163 -17.08 -6.21 13.03
N ARG A 164 -16.92 -5.04 12.38
CA ARG A 164 -16.65 -4.94 10.94
C ARG A 164 -15.27 -4.35 10.64
N LEU A 165 -14.58 -5.00 9.71
CA LEU A 165 -13.37 -4.48 9.08
C LEU A 165 -13.72 -3.96 7.68
N ALA A 166 -13.41 -2.68 7.43
CA ALA A 166 -13.49 -2.05 6.12
C ALA A 166 -12.09 -1.59 5.70
N VAL A 167 -11.68 -1.93 4.46
CA VAL A 167 -10.37 -1.56 3.93
C VAL A 167 -10.55 -0.94 2.56
N ILE A 168 -10.03 0.29 2.39
CA ILE A 168 -9.96 1.00 1.12
C ILE A 168 -8.54 0.89 0.60
N SER A 169 -8.36 0.28 -0.58
CA SER A 169 -7.08 0.16 -1.28
C SER A 169 -7.11 0.95 -2.59
N PHE A 170 -5.96 1.46 -3.03
CA PHE A 170 -5.84 2.31 -4.22
C PHE A 170 -5.02 1.68 -5.34
N HIS A 171 -4.32 0.59 -5.09
CA HIS A 171 -3.59 -0.16 -6.12
C HIS A 171 -3.75 -1.68 -5.99
N SER A 172 -3.34 -2.40 -7.05
CA SER A 172 -3.54 -3.84 -7.21
C SER A 172 -2.89 -4.69 -6.13
N LEU A 173 -1.74 -4.28 -5.60
CA LEU A 173 -1.00 -5.06 -4.60
C LEU A 173 -1.69 -5.03 -3.24
N GLU A 174 -2.12 -3.85 -2.78
CA GLU A 174 -2.93 -3.72 -1.56
C GLU A 174 -4.22 -4.54 -1.67
N ASP A 175 -4.99 -4.33 -2.75
CA ASP A 175 -6.25 -5.05 -2.97
C ASP A 175 -6.05 -6.57 -2.98
N ARG A 176 -4.92 -7.05 -3.54
CA ARG A 176 -4.56 -8.47 -3.58
C ARG A 176 -4.33 -9.03 -2.17
N ILE A 177 -3.55 -8.33 -1.35
CA ILE A 177 -3.28 -8.74 0.05
C ILE A 177 -4.58 -8.82 0.83
N VAL A 178 -5.37 -7.74 0.84
CA VAL A 178 -6.65 -7.69 1.56
C VAL A 178 -7.62 -8.78 1.09
N LYS A 179 -7.76 -8.95 -0.24
CA LYS A 179 -8.62 -9.97 -0.85
C LYS A 179 -8.20 -11.37 -0.44
N VAL A 180 -6.90 -11.68 -0.54
CA VAL A 180 -6.39 -13.03 -0.24
C VAL A 180 -6.57 -13.30 1.25
N TRP A 181 -6.15 -12.38 2.10
CA TRP A 181 -6.25 -12.54 3.55
C TRP A 181 -7.72 -12.69 4.01
N MET A 182 -8.64 -11.80 3.59
CA MET A 182 -10.06 -11.92 3.94
C MET A 182 -10.68 -13.23 3.47
N ARG A 183 -10.28 -13.72 2.28
CA ARG A 183 -10.75 -15.00 1.75
C ARG A 183 -10.22 -16.17 2.59
N GLU A 184 -8.95 -16.17 2.95
CA GLU A 184 -8.37 -17.23 3.79
C GLU A 184 -9.04 -17.24 5.18
N GLU A 185 -9.24 -16.07 5.80
CA GLU A 185 -9.91 -15.97 7.10
C GLU A 185 -11.41 -16.32 7.06
N SER A 186 -12.04 -16.32 5.87
CA SER A 186 -13.44 -16.71 5.72
C SER A 186 -13.66 -18.18 5.38
N ARG A 187 -12.59 -18.99 5.21
CA ARG A 187 -12.70 -20.42 4.89
C ARG A 187 -13.01 -21.23 6.13
N ASP A 188 -13.86 -22.21 5.96
CA ASP A 188 -14.20 -23.26 6.94
C ASP A 188 -13.33 -24.52 6.79
N TYR A 189 -12.50 -24.59 5.76
CA TYR A 189 -11.60 -25.70 5.48
C TYR A 189 -10.22 -25.19 5.03
N VAL A 190 -9.17 -25.78 5.59
CA VAL A 190 -7.77 -25.51 5.23
C VAL A 190 -7.21 -26.76 4.54
N PRO A 191 -6.91 -26.69 3.22
CA PRO A 191 -6.29 -27.82 2.51
C PRO A 191 -4.86 -28.06 2.98
N ASP A 192 -4.47 -29.32 3.07
CA ASP A 192 -3.08 -29.69 3.31
C ASP A 192 -2.28 -29.55 2.00
N PRO A 193 -1.26 -28.68 1.94
CA PRO A 193 -0.48 -28.46 0.73
C PRO A 193 0.35 -29.69 0.33
N THR A 194 0.52 -30.66 1.22
CA THR A 194 1.31 -31.89 0.98
C THR A 194 0.45 -33.08 0.55
N SER A 195 -0.87 -32.95 0.57
CA SER A 195 -1.81 -34.02 0.23
C SER A 195 -2.91 -33.55 -0.71
N ILE A 196 -3.18 -34.30 -1.78
CA ILE A 196 -4.25 -33.98 -2.75
C ILE A 196 -5.64 -34.03 -2.10
N TYR A 197 -5.83 -34.86 -1.06
CA TYR A 197 -7.12 -35.07 -0.38
C TYR A 197 -7.08 -34.71 1.11
N GLY A 198 -5.96 -34.17 1.59
CA GLY A 198 -5.77 -33.84 3.00
C GLY A 198 -6.16 -32.41 3.32
N GLY A 199 -6.53 -32.18 4.58
CA GLY A 199 -6.85 -30.88 5.14
C GLY A 199 -7.63 -31.05 6.44
N HIS A 200 -8.03 -29.93 7.04
CA HIS A 200 -8.81 -29.92 8.26
C HIS A 200 -9.86 -28.82 8.26
N ASP A 201 -10.97 -29.08 8.92
CA ASP A 201 -11.99 -28.07 9.16
C ASP A 201 -11.50 -27.01 10.15
N ARG A 202 -11.88 -25.78 9.96
CA ARG A 202 -11.62 -24.70 10.90
C ARG A 202 -12.86 -23.80 11.05
N THR A 203 -13.00 -23.14 12.19
CA THR A 203 -14.00 -22.09 12.36
C THR A 203 -13.51 -20.84 11.64
N PRO A 204 -14.24 -20.30 10.65
CA PRO A 204 -13.86 -19.06 9.99
C PRO A 204 -13.80 -17.89 10.98
N GLY A 205 -12.74 -17.06 10.89
CA GLY A 205 -12.63 -15.83 11.68
C GLY A 205 -13.47 -14.69 11.13
N LEU A 206 -13.77 -14.71 9.82
CA LEU A 206 -14.49 -13.66 9.10
C LEU A 206 -15.65 -14.21 8.27
N ALA A 207 -16.66 -13.36 8.06
CA ALA A 207 -17.68 -13.49 7.03
C ALA A 207 -17.52 -12.34 6.03
N LEU A 208 -17.40 -12.66 4.72
CA LEU A 208 -17.34 -11.64 3.68
C LEU A 208 -18.70 -11.01 3.48
N LEU A 209 -18.80 -9.68 3.54
CA LEU A 209 -20.07 -8.97 3.34
C LEU A 209 -20.35 -8.63 1.87
N SER A 210 -19.37 -8.81 0.99
CA SER A 210 -19.53 -8.63 -0.46
C SER A 210 -18.71 -9.66 -1.23
N LYS A 211 -19.22 -10.11 -2.40
CA LYS A 211 -18.51 -11.04 -3.30
C LYS A 211 -17.29 -10.40 -3.98
N GLY A 212 -17.29 -9.09 -4.12
CA GLY A 212 -16.21 -8.30 -4.75
C GLY A 212 -16.00 -6.98 -4.05
N PRO A 213 -15.00 -6.20 -4.47
CA PRO A 213 -14.81 -4.85 -3.93
C PRO A 213 -15.95 -3.94 -4.38
N LEU A 214 -16.35 -3.02 -3.52
CA LEU A 214 -17.14 -1.87 -3.90
C LEU A 214 -16.20 -0.83 -4.52
N VAL A 215 -16.62 -0.23 -5.63
CA VAL A 215 -15.85 0.77 -6.38
C VAL A 215 -16.66 2.05 -6.53
N ALA A 216 -15.97 3.17 -6.75
CA ALA A 216 -16.61 4.46 -6.98
C ALA A 216 -17.55 4.41 -8.20
N SER A 217 -18.71 5.07 -8.10
CA SER A 217 -19.58 5.25 -9.25
C SER A 217 -18.93 6.17 -10.31
N PRO A 218 -19.38 6.13 -11.58
CA PRO A 218 -18.91 7.07 -12.60
C PRO A 218 -19.06 8.54 -12.18
N GLU A 219 -20.16 8.87 -11.50
CA GLU A 219 -20.44 10.22 -11.01
C GLU A 219 -19.48 10.62 -9.90
N GLU A 220 -19.17 9.71 -8.98
CA GLU A 220 -18.18 9.94 -7.93
C GLU A 220 -16.79 10.10 -8.54
N ALA A 221 -16.37 9.21 -9.44
CA ALA A 221 -15.08 9.28 -10.10
C ALA A 221 -14.90 10.55 -10.97
N ALA A 222 -16.01 11.11 -11.49
CA ALA A 222 -15.99 12.39 -12.20
C ALA A 222 -15.77 13.59 -11.26
N ARG A 223 -16.40 13.57 -10.09
CA ARG A 223 -16.26 14.62 -9.07
C ARG A 223 -14.96 14.50 -8.27
N ASN A 224 -14.53 13.28 -7.98
CA ASN A 224 -13.31 12.95 -7.27
C ASN A 224 -12.46 11.96 -8.08
N PRO A 225 -11.59 12.43 -8.98
CA PRO A 225 -10.76 11.56 -9.82
C PRO A 225 -9.87 10.60 -9.04
N ARG A 226 -9.55 10.89 -7.76
CA ARG A 226 -8.74 10.02 -6.89
C ARG A 226 -9.51 8.77 -6.44
N SER A 227 -10.84 8.83 -6.37
CA SER A 227 -11.68 7.67 -6.04
C SER A 227 -11.72 6.61 -7.15
N ARG A 228 -11.30 6.95 -8.37
CA ARG A 228 -11.36 6.03 -9.53
C ARG A 228 -10.65 4.71 -9.31
N SER A 229 -9.58 4.69 -8.54
CA SER A 229 -8.79 3.49 -8.24
C SER A 229 -9.16 2.84 -6.91
N ALA A 230 -9.99 3.50 -6.10
CA ALA A 230 -10.40 3.02 -4.80
C ALA A 230 -11.20 1.72 -4.89
N LYS A 231 -10.89 0.78 -4.01
CA LYS A 231 -11.60 -0.48 -3.84
C LYS A 231 -11.85 -0.72 -2.37
N LEU A 232 -13.11 -0.71 -1.98
CA LEU A 232 -13.53 -1.00 -0.61
C LEU A 232 -13.88 -2.48 -0.46
N ARG A 233 -13.25 -3.15 0.51
CA ARG A 233 -13.62 -4.52 0.94
C ARG A 233 -14.08 -4.50 2.38
N ILE A 234 -15.12 -5.30 2.67
CA ILE A 234 -15.74 -5.34 3.99
C ILE A 234 -15.93 -6.79 4.42
N ALA A 235 -15.56 -7.08 5.66
CA ALA A 235 -15.81 -8.35 6.32
C ALA A 235 -16.31 -8.12 7.75
N GLU A 236 -17.01 -9.10 8.29
CA GLU A 236 -17.53 -9.12 9.66
C GLU A 236 -16.86 -10.25 10.45
N LYS A 237 -16.41 -9.98 11.67
CA LYS A 237 -15.86 -11.01 12.57
C LYS A 237 -16.97 -11.94 13.05
N LYS A 238 -16.72 -13.23 12.96
CA LYS A 238 -17.60 -14.29 13.48
C LYS A 238 -17.40 -14.54 14.96
#